data_42c486190dd4c5a2a91c47dbbc62a745
#
_entry.id   42c486190dd4c5a2a91c47dbbc62a745
#
_cell.length_a   1.000
_cell.length_b   1.000
_cell.length_c   1.000
_cell.angle_alpha   90.00
_cell.angle_beta   90.00
_cell.angle_gamma   90.00
#
_symmetry.space_group_name_H-M   'P 1'
#
loop_
_entity.id
_entity.type
_entity.pdbx_description
1 polymer ?
#
loop_
_entity_poly.entity_id
_entity_poly.type
_entity_poly.pdbx_seq_one_letter_code
_entity_poly.pdbx_strand_id
1 'polypeptide(L)'
;MNKQIINDTIDQYSSRFKEISLYIGANPELGNEEFLASKRLKEELIYHGFEVEAPVLGLDTAFIGTYTSSKPGPKVALLCEYDALPEIGHACGHHLICMMGLGAAVGLKSVMDTIGGSIKVFGTPAEETRGAKVPMAAAGLFDDCDVAMMTHPFYAFEKSGTSLAIDAVQFEFFGKSSHAAATPHEGINALDAVIQTFNGINAFRQQVKSTVRIHGVINHGGEAANIIPDYASAQFYVRAATRKELDILTKRVIQIAEGSALQTGCTLKTSNYETSYDEMYTNETLSDVFSANLVELGIDEKEIVTGEDHGSMDMGNVSLRVPSIHPYIKIIDEQHALHSIEFRDLAMKEQALDAMILGAKALAGTAYDVISQPDLLASIQDEFRRNA
;
A
#
# COMPACT_ATOMS: atom_id res chain seq x y z
N MET A 1 1.25 28.64 -17.55
CA MET A 1 2.43 29.34 -16.97
C MET A 1 2.89 28.68 -15.66
N ASN A 2 2.03 28.47 -14.69
CA ASN A 2 2.45 27.86 -13.40
C ASN A 2 2.87 26.37 -13.52
N LYS A 3 2.17 25.53 -14.29
CA LYS A 3 2.58 24.14 -14.55
C LYS A 3 3.96 24.05 -15.21
N GLN A 4 4.29 25.02 -16.10
CA GLN A 4 5.63 25.06 -16.69
C GLN A 4 6.71 25.34 -15.61
N ILE A 5 6.47 26.28 -14.68
CA ILE A 5 7.40 26.56 -13.57
C ILE A 5 7.59 25.30 -12.69
N ILE A 6 6.49 24.56 -12.42
CA ILE A 6 6.54 23.30 -11.68
C ILE A 6 7.44 22.29 -12.41
N ASN A 7 7.18 22.08 -13.71
CA ASN A 7 7.94 21.14 -14.53
C ASN A 7 9.42 21.52 -14.63
N ASP A 8 9.72 22.81 -14.89
CA ASP A 8 11.09 23.32 -14.96
C ASP A 8 11.83 23.14 -13.62
N THR A 9 11.12 23.30 -12.49
CA THR A 9 11.70 23.07 -11.16
C THR A 9 12.04 21.60 -10.95
N ILE A 10 11.14 20.67 -11.32
CA ILE A 10 11.40 19.24 -11.24
C ILE A 10 12.56 18.85 -12.13
N ASP A 11 12.61 19.37 -13.36
CA ASP A 11 13.73 19.14 -14.30
C ASP A 11 15.06 19.65 -13.76
N GLN A 12 15.08 20.81 -13.14
CA GLN A 12 16.28 21.39 -12.50
C GLN A 12 16.89 20.45 -11.47
N TYR A 13 16.08 19.71 -10.72
CA TYR A 13 16.53 18.78 -9.68
C TYR A 13 16.51 17.32 -10.12
N SER A 14 16.17 17.00 -11.38
CA SER A 14 16.00 15.64 -11.87
C SER A 14 17.20 14.74 -11.63
N SER A 15 18.42 15.22 -11.90
CA SER A 15 19.65 14.45 -11.66
C SER A 15 19.83 14.09 -10.19
N ARG A 16 19.48 15.01 -9.27
CA ARG A 16 19.54 14.78 -7.83
C ARG A 16 18.48 13.79 -7.37
N PHE A 17 17.27 13.88 -7.89
CA PHE A 17 16.19 12.93 -7.59
C PHE A 17 16.53 11.52 -8.08
N LYS A 18 17.10 11.39 -9.28
CA LYS A 18 17.60 10.11 -9.81
C LYS A 18 18.71 9.53 -8.94
N GLU A 19 19.66 10.36 -8.49
CA GLU A 19 20.74 9.93 -7.58
C GLU A 19 20.18 9.38 -6.25
N ILE A 20 19.19 10.06 -5.65
CA ILE A 20 18.58 9.62 -4.40
C ILE A 20 17.80 8.31 -4.61
N SER A 21 17.02 8.21 -5.68
CA SER A 21 16.31 6.98 -6.04
C SER A 21 17.27 5.80 -6.20
N LEU A 22 18.35 5.98 -6.96
CA LEU A 22 19.38 4.95 -7.15
C LEU A 22 20.09 4.58 -5.85
N TYR A 23 20.33 5.55 -4.96
CA TYR A 23 20.91 5.29 -3.64
C TYR A 23 19.99 4.41 -2.81
N ILE A 24 18.69 4.73 -2.74
CA ILE A 24 17.70 3.93 -2.01
C ILE A 24 17.59 2.53 -2.63
N GLY A 25 17.47 2.45 -3.97
CA GLY A 25 17.39 1.19 -4.71
C GLY A 25 18.59 0.26 -4.51
N ALA A 26 19.80 0.84 -4.36
CA ALA A 26 21.04 0.11 -4.12
C ALA A 26 21.27 -0.28 -2.64
N ASN A 27 20.50 0.29 -1.72
CA ASN A 27 20.56 0.01 -0.28
C ASN A 27 19.19 -0.41 0.25
N PRO A 28 18.68 -1.58 -0.17
CA PRO A 28 17.34 -2.01 0.20
C PRO A 28 17.25 -2.28 1.71
N GLU A 29 16.19 -1.75 2.33
CA GLU A 29 15.88 -1.91 3.75
C GLU A 29 14.45 -2.46 3.88
N LEU A 30 14.24 -3.37 4.85
CA LEU A 30 12.94 -3.99 5.07
C LEU A 30 12.00 -3.05 5.83
N GLY A 31 10.71 -3.32 5.75
CA GLY A 31 9.68 -2.53 6.39
C GLY A 31 9.90 -2.28 7.88
N ASN A 32 9.81 -1.03 8.30
CA ASN A 32 10.15 -0.44 9.61
C ASN A 32 11.65 -0.43 9.96
N GLU A 33 12.52 -0.79 9.02
CA GLU A 33 13.98 -0.73 9.15
C GLU A 33 14.61 0.19 8.08
N GLU A 34 13.80 1.01 7.39
CA GLU A 34 14.20 1.88 6.26
C GLU A 34 14.91 3.16 6.76
N PHE A 35 15.94 3.02 7.60
CA PHE A 35 16.62 4.14 8.24
C PHE A 35 17.40 5.01 7.26
N LEU A 36 18.08 4.40 6.28
CA LEU A 36 18.86 5.12 5.27
C LEU A 36 17.94 5.87 4.30
N ALA A 37 16.90 5.20 3.80
CA ALA A 37 15.91 5.79 2.91
C ALA A 37 15.18 6.95 3.60
N SER A 38 14.60 6.72 4.78
CA SER A 38 13.91 7.74 5.59
C SER A 38 14.82 8.95 5.88
N LYS A 39 16.07 8.70 6.28
CA LYS A 39 17.05 9.77 6.53
C LYS A 39 17.26 10.60 5.28
N ARG A 40 17.51 9.97 4.12
CA ARG A 40 17.80 10.64 2.87
C ARG A 40 16.63 11.49 2.39
N LEU A 41 15.41 10.98 2.51
CA LEU A 41 14.19 11.70 2.13
C LEU A 41 13.92 12.90 3.07
N LYS A 42 14.11 12.74 4.37
CA LYS A 42 14.00 13.85 5.34
C LYS A 42 15.03 14.96 5.08
N GLU A 43 16.27 14.59 4.84
CA GLU A 43 17.34 15.57 4.49
C GLU A 43 17.00 16.33 3.22
N GLU A 44 16.43 15.67 2.21
CA GLU A 44 16.01 16.29 0.96
C GLU A 44 14.85 17.26 1.16
N LEU A 45 13.83 16.89 1.92
CA LEU A 45 12.71 17.77 2.25
C LEU A 45 13.20 19.04 3.02
N ILE A 46 14.07 18.86 4.01
CA ILE A 46 14.67 19.98 4.76
C ILE A 46 15.47 20.89 3.82
N TYR A 47 16.27 20.31 2.90
CA TYR A 47 17.03 21.10 1.92
C TYR A 47 16.11 21.97 1.05
N HIS A 48 14.93 21.47 0.71
CA HIS A 48 13.91 22.22 -0.01
C HIS A 48 13.01 23.09 0.87
N GLY A 49 13.32 23.20 2.17
CA GLY A 49 12.64 24.12 3.11
C GLY A 49 11.25 23.64 3.56
N PHE A 50 11.05 22.33 3.64
CA PHE A 50 9.92 21.74 4.35
C PHE A 50 10.23 21.61 5.84
N GLU A 51 9.25 21.79 6.68
CA GLU A 51 9.31 21.41 8.11
C GLU A 51 9.08 19.90 8.21
N VAL A 52 9.95 19.18 8.90
CA VAL A 52 9.87 17.72 8.99
C VAL A 52 9.64 17.28 10.42
N GLU A 53 8.53 16.58 10.64
CA GLU A 53 8.20 15.87 11.87
C GLU A 53 8.59 14.39 11.74
N ALA A 54 9.39 13.87 12.67
CA ALA A 54 9.77 12.46 12.79
C ALA A 54 10.29 12.19 14.22
N PRO A 55 10.05 10.99 14.81
CA PRO A 55 9.22 9.90 14.28
C PRO A 55 7.72 10.22 14.33
N VAL A 56 6.90 9.50 13.54
CA VAL A 56 5.44 9.65 13.52
C VAL A 56 4.80 8.42 14.15
N LEU A 57 3.92 8.61 15.15
CA LEU A 57 3.22 7.54 15.88
C LEU A 57 4.17 6.47 16.48
N GLY A 58 5.42 6.83 16.78
CA GLY A 58 6.42 5.88 17.28
C GLY A 58 7.01 4.97 16.20
N LEU A 59 6.74 5.22 14.93
CA LEU A 59 7.39 4.58 13.78
C LEU A 59 8.65 5.38 13.44
N ASP A 60 9.83 4.82 13.73
CA ASP A 60 11.11 5.54 13.67
C ASP A 60 11.48 5.99 12.25
N THR A 61 11.03 5.26 11.25
CA THR A 61 11.31 5.54 9.83
C THR A 61 10.21 6.38 9.16
N ALA A 62 9.05 6.57 9.80
CA ALA A 62 7.97 7.40 9.30
C ALA A 62 8.22 8.90 9.55
N PHE A 63 7.77 9.75 8.64
CA PHE A 63 7.87 11.20 8.75
C PHE A 63 6.72 11.93 8.07
N ILE A 64 6.54 13.21 8.42
CA ILE A 64 5.66 14.14 7.71
C ILE A 64 6.47 15.40 7.40
N GLY A 65 6.64 15.72 6.12
CA GLY A 65 7.21 16.97 5.64
C GLY A 65 6.10 17.96 5.29
N THR A 66 6.10 19.15 5.87
CA THR A 66 5.04 20.14 5.64
C THR A 66 5.62 21.42 5.04
N TYR A 67 4.96 21.94 4.02
CA TYR A 67 5.16 23.30 3.53
C TYR A 67 3.80 24.02 3.52
N THR A 68 3.74 25.19 4.17
CA THR A 68 2.54 26.01 4.21
C THR A 68 2.83 27.37 3.58
N SER A 69 2.05 27.72 2.56
CA SER A 69 2.09 29.05 1.94
C SER A 69 1.58 30.12 2.91
N SER A 70 2.01 31.37 2.70
CA SER A 70 1.44 32.53 3.42
C SER A 70 -0.03 32.78 3.09
N LYS A 71 -0.55 32.23 1.99
CA LYS A 71 -1.94 32.34 1.56
C LYS A 71 -2.73 31.09 1.96
N PRO A 72 -3.95 31.25 2.49
CA PRO A 72 -4.83 30.11 2.75
C PRO A 72 -5.21 29.40 1.44
N GLY A 73 -5.53 28.13 1.53
CA GLY A 73 -5.96 27.30 0.38
C GLY A 73 -6.01 25.84 0.75
N PRO A 74 -6.31 24.98 -0.23
CA PRO A 74 -6.40 23.54 -0.05
C PRO A 74 -5.07 22.91 0.43
N LYS A 75 -5.21 21.76 1.09
CA LYS A 75 -4.11 20.97 1.60
C LYS A 75 -4.01 19.64 0.84
N VAL A 76 -2.89 19.39 0.19
CA VAL A 76 -2.65 18.15 -0.56
C VAL A 76 -1.66 17.26 0.17
N ALA A 77 -1.96 15.96 0.24
CA ALA A 77 -1.08 14.92 0.74
C ALA A 77 -0.42 14.19 -0.43
N LEU A 78 0.91 14.05 -0.39
CA LEU A 78 1.71 13.24 -1.30
C LEU A 78 2.39 12.14 -0.49
N LEU A 79 2.20 10.87 -0.88
CA LEU A 79 2.68 9.73 -0.11
C LEU A 79 3.93 9.14 -0.75
N CYS A 80 4.84 8.70 0.10
CA CYS A 80 6.15 8.16 -0.26
C CYS A 80 6.35 6.81 0.44
N GLU A 81 6.41 5.73 -0.33
CA GLU A 81 6.82 4.39 0.10
C GLU A 81 8.30 4.19 -0.21
N TYR A 82 9.04 3.43 0.62
CA TYR A 82 10.48 3.24 0.44
C TYR A 82 11.02 1.95 1.06
N ASP A 83 10.15 1.03 1.48
CA ASP A 83 10.53 -0.30 1.93
C ASP A 83 10.87 -1.23 0.75
N ALA A 84 11.63 -2.28 1.05
CA ALA A 84 12.06 -3.30 0.11
C ALA A 84 11.59 -4.69 0.55
N LEU A 85 11.56 -5.62 -0.39
CA LEU A 85 11.22 -7.01 -0.16
C LEU A 85 12.43 -7.82 0.33
N PRO A 86 12.22 -8.82 1.21
CA PRO A 86 13.27 -9.75 1.61
C PRO A 86 13.93 -10.42 0.40
N GLU A 87 15.25 -10.57 0.42
CA GLU A 87 16.10 -11.25 -0.56
C GLU A 87 16.14 -10.60 -1.95
N ILE A 88 15.03 -10.02 -2.45
CA ILE A 88 14.94 -9.48 -3.81
C ILE A 88 15.03 -7.94 -3.88
N GLY A 89 15.06 -7.24 -2.73
CA GLY A 89 15.23 -5.78 -2.70
C GLY A 89 14.03 -5.01 -3.22
N HIS A 90 14.26 -3.87 -3.90
CA HIS A 90 13.19 -2.99 -4.40
C HIS A 90 12.47 -3.53 -5.64
N ALA A 91 11.95 -4.77 -5.57
CA ALA A 91 11.25 -5.42 -6.67
C ALA A 91 9.79 -4.95 -6.85
N CYS A 92 9.31 -4.03 -6.00
CA CYS A 92 8.07 -3.27 -6.19
C CYS A 92 8.32 -1.83 -6.68
N GLY A 93 9.59 -1.38 -6.70
CA GLY A 93 9.96 -0.07 -7.20
C GLY A 93 9.69 1.10 -6.24
N HIS A 94 9.58 0.86 -4.93
CA HIS A 94 9.29 1.89 -3.92
C HIS A 94 10.33 3.02 -3.90
N HIS A 95 11.59 2.76 -4.28
CA HIS A 95 12.60 3.80 -4.45
C HIS A 95 12.25 4.84 -5.53
N LEU A 96 11.40 4.49 -6.51
CA LEU A 96 10.83 5.42 -7.49
C LEU A 96 9.61 6.16 -6.89
N ILE A 97 8.74 5.45 -6.15
CA ILE A 97 7.53 6.00 -5.53
C ILE A 97 7.86 7.18 -4.62
N CYS A 98 8.79 6.99 -3.69
CA CYS A 98 9.17 8.05 -2.76
C CYS A 98 9.66 9.31 -3.50
N MET A 99 10.38 9.14 -4.61
CA MET A 99 10.89 10.26 -5.37
C MET A 99 9.85 10.90 -6.29
N MET A 100 8.83 10.14 -6.75
CA MET A 100 7.68 10.73 -7.43
C MET A 100 6.90 11.65 -6.50
N GLY A 101 6.59 11.22 -5.28
CA GLY A 101 5.90 12.04 -4.28
C GLY A 101 6.73 13.25 -3.82
N LEU A 102 8.00 13.04 -3.47
CA LEU A 102 8.90 14.11 -3.02
C LEU A 102 9.18 15.11 -4.16
N GLY A 103 9.47 14.65 -5.36
CA GLY A 103 9.72 15.50 -6.53
C GLY A 103 8.49 16.35 -6.87
N ALA A 104 7.30 15.76 -6.78
CA ALA A 104 6.04 16.49 -6.95
C ALA A 104 5.87 17.60 -5.92
N ALA A 105 6.18 17.33 -4.64
CA ALA A 105 6.13 18.31 -3.57
C ALA A 105 7.08 19.48 -3.81
N VAL A 106 8.32 19.20 -4.23
CA VAL A 106 9.33 20.22 -4.53
C VAL A 106 8.92 21.08 -5.74
N GLY A 107 8.41 20.45 -6.80
CA GLY A 107 7.91 21.16 -7.97
C GLY A 107 6.73 22.07 -7.61
N LEU A 108 5.72 21.53 -6.95
CA LEU A 108 4.52 22.25 -6.55
C LEU A 108 4.85 23.45 -5.64
N LYS A 109 5.79 23.27 -4.71
CA LYS A 109 6.23 24.33 -3.80
C LYS A 109 6.65 25.61 -4.53
N SER A 110 7.24 25.51 -5.73
CA SER A 110 7.71 26.65 -6.51
C SER A 110 6.63 27.68 -6.85
N VAL A 111 5.35 27.29 -6.80
CA VAL A 111 4.21 28.16 -7.12
C VAL A 111 3.27 28.40 -5.93
N MET A 112 3.50 27.76 -4.78
CA MET A 112 2.59 27.81 -3.62
C MET A 112 2.33 29.23 -3.09
N ASP A 113 3.33 30.11 -3.09
CA ASP A 113 3.15 31.50 -2.67
C ASP A 113 2.25 32.32 -3.62
N THR A 114 2.05 31.80 -4.83
CA THR A 114 1.12 32.38 -5.80
C THR A 114 -0.29 31.84 -5.64
N ILE A 115 -0.44 30.52 -5.49
CA ILE A 115 -1.74 29.83 -5.49
C ILE A 115 -2.34 29.66 -4.09
N GLY A 116 -1.53 29.57 -3.03
CA GLY A 116 -1.97 29.35 -1.64
C GLY A 116 -2.03 27.87 -1.27
N GLY A 117 -2.43 27.59 -0.02
CA GLY A 117 -2.60 26.23 0.48
C GLY A 117 -1.34 25.64 1.13
N SER A 118 -1.32 24.32 1.30
CA SER A 118 -0.21 23.59 1.91
C SER A 118 0.01 22.22 1.28
N ILE A 119 1.24 21.72 1.41
CA ILE A 119 1.69 20.41 0.96
C ILE A 119 2.11 19.61 2.17
N LYS A 120 1.59 18.40 2.32
CA LYS A 120 2.09 17.39 3.26
C LYS A 120 2.71 16.23 2.49
N VAL A 121 3.95 15.89 2.80
CA VAL A 121 4.65 14.71 2.28
C VAL A 121 4.69 13.67 3.38
N PHE A 122 3.99 12.57 3.21
CA PHE A 122 3.97 11.47 4.15
C PHE A 122 4.99 10.41 3.75
N GLY A 123 6.00 10.20 4.60
CA GLY A 123 6.86 9.02 4.51
C GLY A 123 6.17 7.84 5.18
N THR A 124 5.76 6.88 4.38
CA THR A 124 4.91 5.75 4.79
C THR A 124 5.67 4.43 4.63
N PRO A 125 6.45 4.01 5.65
CA PRO A 125 7.25 2.79 5.62
C PRO A 125 6.39 1.52 5.64
N ALA A 126 7.01 0.39 5.30
CA ALA A 126 6.52 -0.97 5.52
C ALA A 126 5.21 -1.32 4.79
N GLU A 127 5.00 -0.84 3.56
CA GLU A 127 3.80 -1.16 2.78
C GLU A 127 3.64 -2.67 2.61
N GLU A 128 4.75 -3.37 2.30
CA GLU A 128 4.79 -4.81 2.02
C GLU A 128 4.56 -5.71 3.26
N THR A 129 4.44 -5.13 4.46
CA THR A 129 4.34 -5.91 5.70
C THR A 129 3.32 -5.39 6.70
N ARG A 130 3.60 -4.25 7.35
CA ARG A 130 2.78 -3.70 8.44
C ARG A 130 1.98 -2.47 8.08
N GLY A 131 2.22 -1.89 6.90
CA GLY A 131 1.48 -0.79 6.34
C GLY A 131 1.34 0.43 7.26
N ALA A 132 2.33 1.35 7.23
CA ALA A 132 2.30 2.52 8.11
C ALA A 132 1.08 3.43 7.86
N LYS A 133 0.48 3.40 6.66
CA LYS A 133 -0.72 4.17 6.35
C LYS A 133 -1.92 3.75 7.19
N VAL A 134 -1.99 2.48 7.61
CA VAL A 134 -3.08 1.99 8.49
C VAL A 134 -3.13 2.73 9.82
N PRO A 135 -2.09 2.70 10.68
CA PRO A 135 -2.11 3.47 11.93
C PRO A 135 -2.16 4.98 11.70
N MET A 136 -1.58 5.52 10.61
CA MET A 136 -1.66 6.94 10.28
C MET A 136 -3.10 7.36 9.95
N ALA A 137 -3.82 6.58 9.15
CA ALA A 137 -5.23 6.81 8.84
C ALA A 137 -6.12 6.67 10.08
N ALA A 138 -5.89 5.63 10.89
CA ALA A 138 -6.61 5.43 12.15
C ALA A 138 -6.41 6.58 13.15
N ALA A 139 -5.22 7.18 13.17
CA ALA A 139 -4.91 8.37 13.99
C ALA A 139 -5.45 9.69 13.42
N GLY A 140 -6.07 9.67 12.24
CA GLY A 140 -6.64 10.84 11.59
C GLY A 140 -5.61 11.81 10.97
N LEU A 141 -4.38 11.36 10.67
CA LEU A 141 -3.32 12.23 10.14
C LEU A 141 -3.63 12.78 8.73
N PHE A 142 -4.57 12.16 8.02
CA PHE A 142 -5.02 12.58 6.69
C PHE A 142 -6.31 13.41 6.73
N ASP A 143 -7.02 13.48 7.86
CA ASP A 143 -8.36 14.07 7.97
C ASP A 143 -8.41 15.58 7.68
N ASP A 144 -7.29 16.27 7.79
CA ASP A 144 -7.16 17.68 7.50
C ASP A 144 -6.67 17.96 6.07
N CYS A 145 -6.47 16.92 5.25
CA CYS A 145 -6.11 17.04 3.85
C CYS A 145 -7.35 17.02 2.95
N ASP A 146 -7.30 17.74 1.84
CA ASP A 146 -8.38 17.79 0.84
C ASP A 146 -8.31 16.64 -0.16
N VAL A 147 -7.09 16.17 -0.47
CA VAL A 147 -6.80 15.00 -1.32
C VAL A 147 -5.51 14.32 -0.85
N ALA A 148 -5.38 13.01 -1.13
CA ALA A 148 -4.15 12.25 -0.94
C ALA A 148 -3.80 11.48 -2.22
N MET A 149 -2.54 11.55 -2.64
CA MET A 149 -2.11 11.01 -3.92
C MET A 149 -0.74 10.36 -3.82
N MET A 150 -0.59 9.27 -4.54
CA MET A 150 0.69 8.66 -4.91
C MET A 150 0.58 8.06 -6.30
N THR A 151 1.68 7.61 -6.89
CA THR A 151 1.67 6.85 -8.14
C THR A 151 2.72 5.75 -8.07
N HIS A 152 2.41 4.60 -8.65
CA HIS A 152 3.19 3.37 -8.55
C HIS A 152 3.87 3.03 -9.90
N PRO A 153 5.12 2.56 -9.94
CA PRO A 153 5.75 2.07 -11.16
C PRO A 153 5.11 0.77 -11.65
N PHE A 154 4.93 0.65 -12.97
CA PHE A 154 4.31 -0.51 -13.59
C PHE A 154 4.81 -0.71 -15.04
N TYR A 155 4.25 -1.68 -15.77
CA TYR A 155 4.51 -1.87 -17.20
C TYR A 155 3.52 -1.12 -18.11
N ALA A 156 2.52 -0.45 -17.55
CA ALA A 156 1.51 0.34 -18.28
C ALA A 156 1.26 1.67 -17.57
N PHE A 157 0.78 2.66 -18.31
CA PHE A 157 0.06 3.79 -17.72
C PHE A 157 -1.35 3.32 -17.42
N GLU A 158 -1.74 3.36 -16.14
CA GLU A 158 -3.03 2.86 -15.71
C GLU A 158 -3.69 3.85 -14.75
N LYS A 159 -4.99 4.09 -14.95
CA LYS A 159 -5.78 4.88 -14.02
C LYS A 159 -5.77 4.23 -12.63
N SER A 160 -6.02 5.03 -11.61
CA SER A 160 -6.24 4.49 -10.27
C SER A 160 -7.40 3.47 -10.32
N GLY A 161 -7.14 2.26 -9.85
CA GLY A 161 -8.10 1.17 -9.79
C GLY A 161 -8.65 0.95 -8.38
N THR A 162 -8.99 -0.30 -8.10
CA THR A 162 -9.48 -0.74 -6.79
C THR A 162 -8.48 -1.71 -6.15
N SER A 163 -8.66 -2.01 -4.86
CA SER A 163 -8.01 -3.13 -4.20
C SER A 163 -8.98 -3.82 -3.26
N LEU A 164 -8.65 -5.06 -2.85
CA LEU A 164 -9.45 -5.81 -1.91
C LEU A 164 -9.04 -5.50 -0.47
N ALA A 165 -10.02 -5.39 0.42
CA ALA A 165 -9.75 -5.47 1.85
C ALA A 165 -9.19 -6.86 2.18
N ILE A 166 -8.22 -6.93 3.13
CA ILE A 166 -7.53 -8.18 3.52
C ILE A 166 -7.42 -8.30 5.04
N ASP A 167 -7.63 -9.52 5.53
CA ASP A 167 -7.24 -9.96 6.86
C ASP A 167 -6.27 -11.14 6.76
N ALA A 168 -5.20 -11.07 7.54
CA ALA A 168 -4.17 -12.11 7.69
C ALA A 168 -4.37 -12.83 9.02
N VAL A 169 -5.01 -14.00 9.02
CA VAL A 169 -5.42 -14.71 10.23
C VAL A 169 -4.58 -15.95 10.45
N GLN A 170 -4.04 -16.11 11.65
CA GLN A 170 -3.34 -17.30 12.11
C GLN A 170 -4.19 -18.09 13.10
N PHE A 171 -4.25 -19.39 12.90
CA PHE A 171 -4.84 -20.37 13.81
C PHE A 171 -3.74 -21.26 14.39
N GLU A 172 -3.69 -21.34 15.71
CA GLU A 172 -2.80 -22.21 16.46
C GLU A 172 -3.66 -23.18 17.28
N PHE A 173 -3.54 -24.48 16.98
CA PHE A 173 -4.27 -25.54 17.68
C PHE A 173 -3.34 -26.26 18.65
N PHE A 174 -3.83 -26.44 19.87
CA PHE A 174 -3.11 -27.14 20.95
C PHE A 174 -3.90 -28.38 21.34
N GLY A 175 -3.26 -29.51 21.23
CA GLY A 175 -3.80 -30.82 21.55
C GLY A 175 -2.99 -31.51 22.65
N LYS A 176 -2.79 -32.83 22.50
CA LYS A 176 -2.02 -33.65 23.43
C LYS A 176 -1.29 -34.76 22.67
N SER A 177 0.02 -34.85 22.82
CA SER A 177 0.79 -35.93 22.20
C SER A 177 0.55 -37.30 22.84
N SER A 178 0.67 -38.33 22.01
CA SER A 178 0.67 -39.72 22.43
C SER A 178 1.35 -40.60 21.39
N HIS A 179 1.68 -41.83 21.72
CA HIS A 179 2.23 -42.80 20.76
C HIS A 179 1.12 -43.25 19.81
N ALA A 180 1.23 -42.90 18.50
CA ALA A 180 0.17 -43.07 17.54
C ALA A 180 -0.31 -44.53 17.32
N ALA A 181 0.55 -45.54 17.60
CA ALA A 181 0.20 -46.94 17.48
C ALA A 181 -0.15 -47.59 18.81
N ALA A 182 0.47 -47.17 19.93
CA ALA A 182 0.30 -47.84 21.23
C ALA A 182 -0.88 -47.26 22.03
N THR A 183 -0.99 -45.94 22.12
CA THR A 183 -2.00 -45.26 22.95
C THR A 183 -2.65 -44.07 22.20
N PRO A 184 -3.11 -44.21 20.95
CA PRO A 184 -3.68 -43.08 20.19
C PRO A 184 -4.89 -42.44 20.88
N HIS A 185 -5.64 -43.21 21.68
CA HIS A 185 -6.81 -42.77 22.43
C HIS A 185 -6.50 -41.81 23.60
N GLU A 186 -5.24 -41.70 24.01
CA GLU A 186 -4.79 -40.72 25.00
C GLU A 186 -4.39 -39.37 24.40
N GLY A 187 -4.24 -39.30 23.07
CA GLY A 187 -3.86 -38.13 22.33
C GLY A 187 -5.05 -37.25 21.92
N ILE A 188 -4.75 -35.98 21.62
CA ILE A 188 -5.64 -35.02 20.99
C ILE A 188 -4.88 -34.47 19.81
N ASN A 189 -5.31 -34.74 18.57
CA ASN A 189 -4.56 -34.44 17.35
C ASN A 189 -4.80 -33.01 16.88
N ALA A 190 -3.82 -32.13 17.06
CA ALA A 190 -3.90 -30.75 16.60
C ALA A 190 -3.87 -30.63 15.06
N LEU A 191 -3.20 -31.55 14.35
CA LEU A 191 -3.21 -31.54 12.88
C LEU A 191 -4.58 -31.83 12.31
N ASP A 192 -5.37 -32.72 12.93
CA ASP A 192 -6.74 -32.99 12.51
C ASP A 192 -7.61 -31.73 12.59
N ALA A 193 -7.40 -30.89 13.62
CA ALA A 193 -8.10 -29.61 13.74
C ALA A 193 -7.76 -28.66 12.58
N VAL A 194 -6.49 -28.56 12.17
CA VAL A 194 -6.07 -27.78 10.99
C VAL A 194 -6.72 -28.34 9.73
N ILE A 195 -6.67 -29.66 9.52
CA ILE A 195 -7.27 -30.31 8.34
C ILE A 195 -8.80 -30.04 8.28
N GLN A 196 -9.51 -30.15 9.40
CA GLN A 196 -10.92 -29.86 9.47
C GLN A 196 -11.22 -28.37 9.22
N THR A 197 -10.35 -27.47 9.63
CA THR A 197 -10.45 -26.04 9.32
C THR A 197 -10.37 -25.81 7.80
N PHE A 198 -9.40 -26.41 7.11
CA PHE A 198 -9.34 -26.36 5.63
C PHE A 198 -10.58 -26.94 4.98
N ASN A 199 -11.08 -28.10 5.45
CA ASN A 199 -12.29 -28.71 4.93
C ASN A 199 -13.52 -27.81 5.13
N GLY A 200 -13.66 -27.20 6.31
CA GLY A 200 -14.76 -26.29 6.62
C GLY A 200 -14.72 -25.02 5.76
N ILE A 201 -13.53 -24.43 5.56
CA ILE A 201 -13.33 -23.29 4.66
C ILE A 201 -13.64 -23.68 3.21
N ASN A 202 -13.20 -24.86 2.74
CA ASN A 202 -13.50 -25.36 1.40
C ASN A 202 -15.01 -25.53 1.17
N ALA A 203 -15.75 -26.03 2.16
CA ALA A 203 -17.20 -26.09 2.11
C ALA A 203 -17.82 -24.68 2.07
N PHE A 204 -17.32 -23.75 2.88
CA PHE A 204 -17.81 -22.37 2.96
C PHE A 204 -17.61 -21.59 1.65
N ARG A 205 -16.55 -21.86 0.86
CA ARG A 205 -16.32 -21.20 -0.43
C ARG A 205 -17.48 -21.29 -1.42
N GLN A 206 -18.36 -22.28 -1.27
CA GLN A 206 -19.56 -22.40 -2.11
C GLN A 206 -20.60 -21.28 -1.83
N GLN A 207 -20.56 -20.65 -0.66
CA GLN A 207 -21.55 -19.66 -0.21
C GLN A 207 -21.00 -18.25 -0.12
N VAL A 208 -19.87 -17.95 -0.79
CA VAL A 208 -19.30 -16.60 -0.88
C VAL A 208 -19.37 -16.07 -2.31
N LYS A 209 -19.29 -14.75 -2.47
CA LYS A 209 -19.25 -14.12 -3.80
C LYS A 209 -17.99 -14.53 -4.57
N SER A 210 -18.04 -14.45 -5.88
CA SER A 210 -16.90 -14.75 -6.77
C SER A 210 -15.70 -13.83 -6.58
N THR A 211 -15.89 -12.64 -6.01
CA THR A 211 -14.85 -11.66 -5.68
C THR A 211 -14.08 -12.02 -4.40
N VAL A 212 -14.61 -12.88 -3.54
CA VAL A 212 -13.96 -13.30 -2.28
C VAL A 212 -12.79 -14.25 -2.57
N ARG A 213 -11.67 -14.06 -1.85
CA ARG A 213 -10.52 -14.96 -1.88
C ARG A 213 -10.19 -15.41 -0.47
N ILE A 214 -10.12 -16.72 -0.26
CA ILE A 214 -9.67 -17.32 1.01
C ILE A 214 -8.61 -18.36 0.66
N HIS A 215 -7.38 -18.14 1.02
CA HIS A 215 -6.29 -19.06 0.77
C HIS A 215 -5.35 -19.13 1.97
N GLY A 216 -4.66 -20.24 2.15
CA GLY A 216 -3.82 -20.42 3.33
C GLY A 216 -2.87 -21.59 3.19
N VAL A 217 -2.00 -21.72 4.18
CA VAL A 217 -0.99 -22.77 4.29
C VAL A 217 -0.99 -23.37 5.68
N ILE A 218 -0.52 -24.61 5.80
CA ILE A 218 -0.17 -25.23 7.07
C ILE A 218 1.28 -24.87 7.37
N ASN A 219 1.52 -24.13 8.46
CA ASN A 219 2.87 -23.72 8.87
C ASN A 219 3.55 -24.80 9.69
N HIS A 220 2.77 -25.52 10.53
CA HIS A 220 3.25 -26.61 11.35
C HIS A 220 2.20 -27.73 11.43
N GLY A 221 2.60 -28.97 11.20
CA GLY A 221 1.70 -30.14 11.16
C GLY A 221 2.17 -31.32 12.03
N GLY A 222 3.11 -31.10 12.95
CA GLY A 222 3.67 -32.15 13.82
C GLY A 222 5.09 -32.58 13.41
N GLU A 223 5.75 -33.38 14.26
CA GLU A 223 7.17 -33.71 14.15
C GLU A 223 7.43 -35.06 13.46
N ALA A 224 6.63 -36.09 13.78
CA ALA A 224 6.84 -37.43 13.29
C ALA A 224 5.51 -38.23 13.18
N ALA A 225 5.43 -39.09 12.19
CA ALA A 225 4.21 -39.85 11.88
C ALA A 225 3.77 -40.84 13.00
N ASN A 226 4.66 -41.23 13.90
CA ASN A 226 4.38 -42.11 15.03
C ASN A 226 4.02 -41.37 16.33
N ILE A 227 3.89 -40.03 16.28
CA ILE A 227 3.51 -39.20 17.42
C ILE A 227 2.24 -38.40 17.02
N ILE A 228 1.18 -38.46 17.83
CA ILE A 228 0.01 -37.60 17.67
C ILE A 228 0.44 -36.15 17.90
N PRO A 229 0.26 -35.24 16.92
CA PRO A 229 0.66 -33.85 17.05
C PRO A 229 -0.12 -33.13 18.17
N ASP A 230 0.61 -32.54 19.11
CA ASP A 230 0.04 -31.71 20.19
C ASP A 230 0.03 -30.21 19.86
N TYR A 231 0.66 -29.84 18.76
CA TYR A 231 0.61 -28.50 18.19
C TYR A 231 0.52 -28.55 16.66
N ALA A 232 -0.34 -27.71 16.09
CA ALA A 232 -0.37 -27.45 14.67
C ALA A 232 -0.84 -26.02 14.42
N SER A 233 -0.37 -25.42 13.31
CA SER A 233 -0.76 -24.06 12.95
C SER A 233 -1.01 -23.90 11.46
N ALA A 234 -1.89 -22.95 11.13
CA ALA A 234 -2.20 -22.55 9.76
C ALA A 234 -2.38 -21.03 9.67
N GLN A 235 -2.00 -20.46 8.53
CA GLN A 235 -2.22 -19.07 8.20
C GLN A 235 -3.14 -18.95 7.00
N PHE A 236 -4.03 -17.97 7.04
CA PHE A 236 -4.98 -17.66 5.96
C PHE A 236 -5.01 -16.18 5.66
N TYR A 237 -5.08 -15.86 4.36
CA TYR A 237 -5.58 -14.57 3.91
C TYR A 237 -7.06 -14.71 3.55
N VAL A 238 -7.86 -13.78 4.07
CA VAL A 238 -9.28 -13.59 3.68
C VAL A 238 -9.35 -12.24 3.00
N ARG A 239 -9.88 -12.18 1.77
CA ARG A 239 -10.03 -10.96 0.99
C ARG A 239 -11.44 -10.79 0.49
N ALA A 240 -11.94 -9.54 0.52
CA ALA A 240 -13.25 -9.16 0.02
C ALA A 240 -13.22 -7.77 -0.60
N ALA A 241 -14.25 -7.44 -1.38
CA ALA A 241 -14.34 -6.14 -2.05
C ALA A 241 -14.47 -4.95 -1.08
N THR A 242 -14.96 -5.18 0.15
CA THR A 242 -15.11 -4.14 1.16
C THR A 242 -14.75 -4.65 2.55
N ARG A 243 -14.28 -3.77 3.44
CA ARG A 243 -14.04 -4.04 4.86
C ARG A 243 -15.30 -4.60 5.54
N LYS A 244 -16.45 -4.00 5.26
CA LYS A 244 -17.74 -4.44 5.81
C LYS A 244 -18.08 -5.90 5.46
N GLU A 245 -17.81 -6.32 4.22
CA GLU A 245 -17.99 -7.72 3.79
C GLU A 245 -16.93 -8.61 4.43
N LEU A 246 -15.69 -8.16 4.46
CA LEU A 246 -14.57 -8.90 5.01
C LEU A 246 -14.75 -9.21 6.49
N ASP A 247 -15.21 -8.27 7.30
CA ASP A 247 -15.46 -8.48 8.74
C ASP A 247 -16.45 -9.65 8.99
N ILE A 248 -17.47 -9.78 8.14
CA ILE A 248 -18.42 -10.87 8.21
C ILE A 248 -17.76 -12.20 7.84
N LEU A 249 -16.94 -12.20 6.78
CA LEU A 249 -16.27 -13.39 6.29
C LEU A 249 -15.16 -13.87 7.25
N THR A 250 -14.33 -12.97 7.75
CA THR A 250 -13.28 -13.29 8.72
C THR A 250 -13.86 -13.87 9.99
N LYS A 251 -14.94 -13.28 10.50
CA LYS A 251 -15.67 -13.84 11.64
C LYS A 251 -16.16 -15.26 11.35
N ARG A 252 -16.65 -15.53 10.14
CA ARG A 252 -17.11 -16.86 9.75
C ARG A 252 -15.97 -17.86 9.64
N VAL A 253 -14.82 -17.43 9.10
CA VAL A 253 -13.60 -18.27 9.01
C VAL A 253 -13.09 -18.62 10.41
N ILE A 254 -13.10 -17.68 11.36
CA ILE A 254 -12.76 -17.94 12.76
C ILE A 254 -13.74 -18.96 13.38
N GLN A 255 -15.04 -18.82 13.18
CA GLN A 255 -16.03 -19.77 13.67
C GLN A 255 -15.84 -21.19 13.13
N ILE A 256 -15.37 -21.33 11.89
CA ILE A 256 -15.02 -22.63 11.32
C ILE A 256 -13.85 -23.26 12.08
N ALA A 257 -12.81 -22.47 12.37
CA ALA A 257 -11.67 -22.94 13.17
C ALA A 257 -12.07 -23.30 14.62
N GLU A 258 -12.95 -22.50 15.25
CA GLU A 258 -13.53 -22.82 16.56
C GLU A 258 -14.31 -24.16 16.55
N GLY A 259 -15.12 -24.37 15.49
CA GLY A 259 -15.84 -25.63 15.28
C GLY A 259 -14.90 -26.81 15.10
N SER A 260 -13.77 -26.62 14.40
CA SER A 260 -12.74 -27.65 14.23
C SER A 260 -12.01 -27.99 15.53
N ALA A 261 -11.74 -26.99 16.37
CA ALA A 261 -11.16 -27.19 17.70
C ALA A 261 -12.14 -27.99 18.60
N LEU A 262 -13.41 -27.62 18.60
CA LEU A 262 -14.44 -28.33 19.35
C LEU A 262 -14.61 -29.80 18.87
N GLN A 263 -14.56 -30.03 17.57
CA GLN A 263 -14.69 -31.34 16.95
C GLN A 263 -13.57 -32.30 17.32
N THR A 264 -12.34 -31.77 17.47
CA THR A 264 -11.13 -32.55 17.74
C THR A 264 -10.75 -32.59 19.24
N GLY A 265 -11.35 -31.73 20.06
CA GLY A 265 -11.02 -31.56 21.47
C GLY A 265 -9.78 -30.68 21.71
N CYS A 266 -9.30 -29.99 20.67
CA CYS A 266 -8.18 -29.04 20.79
C CYS A 266 -8.62 -27.71 21.41
N THR A 267 -7.65 -26.95 21.94
CA THR A 267 -7.82 -25.51 22.18
C THR A 267 -7.30 -24.72 20.99
N LEU A 268 -7.95 -23.58 20.70
CA LEU A 268 -7.61 -22.68 19.59
C LEU A 268 -7.12 -21.35 20.15
N LYS A 269 -6.02 -20.83 19.55
CA LYS A 269 -5.62 -19.44 19.65
C LYS A 269 -5.68 -18.84 18.26
N THR A 270 -6.34 -17.68 18.13
CA THR A 270 -6.44 -16.90 16.89
C THR A 270 -5.67 -15.58 17.05
N SER A 271 -4.93 -15.19 16.03
CA SER A 271 -4.25 -13.89 15.97
C SER A 271 -4.15 -13.43 14.52
N ASN A 272 -3.94 -12.13 14.32
CA ASN A 272 -3.50 -11.61 13.03
C ASN A 272 -1.97 -11.69 12.98
N TYR A 273 -1.41 -12.20 11.89
CA TYR A 273 0.04 -12.28 11.71
C TYR A 273 0.60 -11.11 10.89
N GLU A 274 -0.27 -10.40 10.19
CA GLU A 274 0.02 -9.13 9.48
C GLU A 274 -1.08 -8.11 9.75
N THR A 275 -0.84 -6.86 9.36
CA THR A 275 -1.83 -5.77 9.47
C THR A 275 -2.96 -5.98 8.46
N SER A 276 -4.18 -5.74 8.88
CA SER A 276 -5.37 -5.73 8.01
C SER A 276 -5.40 -4.46 7.19
N TYR A 277 -5.67 -4.57 5.87
CA TYR A 277 -5.86 -3.42 4.99
C TYR A 277 -7.32 -3.31 4.56
N ASP A 278 -7.78 -2.08 4.42
CA ASP A 278 -9.09 -1.78 3.84
C ASP A 278 -9.01 -1.73 2.32
N GLU A 279 -10.14 -1.76 1.64
CA GLU A 279 -10.23 -1.62 0.20
C GLU A 279 -9.80 -0.23 -0.28
N MET A 280 -9.17 -0.16 -1.44
CA MET A 280 -8.92 1.11 -2.13
C MET A 280 -10.21 1.63 -2.73
N TYR A 281 -10.59 2.82 -2.32
CA TYR A 281 -11.67 3.59 -2.91
C TYR A 281 -11.09 4.74 -3.75
N THR A 282 -11.02 4.53 -5.06
CA THR A 282 -10.52 5.55 -5.99
C THR A 282 -11.52 6.69 -6.14
N ASN A 283 -11.05 7.94 -6.08
CA ASN A 283 -11.80 9.09 -6.53
C ASN A 283 -11.60 9.25 -8.05
N GLU A 284 -12.62 8.92 -8.82
CA GLU A 284 -12.58 8.89 -10.29
C GLU A 284 -12.31 10.27 -10.88
N THR A 285 -12.94 11.32 -10.33
CA THR A 285 -12.71 12.70 -10.77
C THR A 285 -11.24 13.09 -10.62
N LEU A 286 -10.61 12.74 -9.51
CA LEU A 286 -9.19 13.01 -9.26
C LEU A 286 -8.29 12.16 -10.17
N SER A 287 -8.64 10.91 -10.42
CA SER A 287 -7.93 10.00 -11.33
C SER A 287 -7.97 10.49 -12.79
N ASP A 288 -9.10 11.06 -13.22
CA ASP A 288 -9.22 11.67 -14.55
C ASP A 288 -8.32 12.92 -14.68
N VAL A 289 -8.20 13.73 -13.62
CA VAL A 289 -7.29 14.88 -13.61
C VAL A 289 -5.82 14.42 -13.72
N PHE A 290 -5.44 13.35 -13.03
CA PHE A 290 -4.10 12.79 -13.17
C PHE A 290 -3.82 12.31 -14.59
N SER A 291 -4.77 11.61 -15.20
CA SER A 291 -4.68 11.15 -16.59
C SER A 291 -4.56 12.32 -17.57
N ALA A 292 -5.33 13.37 -17.37
CA ALA A 292 -5.25 14.59 -18.19
C ALA A 292 -3.86 15.25 -18.07
N ASN A 293 -3.24 15.25 -16.89
CA ASN A 293 -1.88 15.75 -16.70
C ASN A 293 -0.83 14.88 -17.41
N LEU A 294 -1.00 13.56 -17.48
CA LEU A 294 -0.14 12.70 -18.30
C LEU A 294 -0.24 13.05 -19.78
N VAL A 295 -1.46 13.31 -20.28
CA VAL A 295 -1.69 13.74 -21.67
C VAL A 295 -1.05 15.10 -21.94
N GLU A 296 -1.17 16.07 -21.03
CA GLU A 296 -0.48 17.37 -21.13
C GLU A 296 1.06 17.23 -21.18
N LEU A 297 1.60 16.18 -20.57
CA LEU A 297 3.02 15.84 -20.56
C LEU A 297 3.47 15.02 -21.79
N GLY A 298 2.54 14.71 -22.71
CA GLY A 298 2.83 14.10 -24.00
C GLY A 298 2.54 12.61 -24.12
N ILE A 299 1.89 12.00 -23.12
CA ILE A 299 1.45 10.59 -23.21
C ILE A 299 0.17 10.54 -24.07
N ASP A 300 0.11 9.60 -25.03
CA ASP A 300 -1.14 9.40 -25.82
C ASP A 300 -2.23 8.86 -24.87
N GLU A 301 -3.40 9.50 -24.88
CA GLU A 301 -4.55 9.08 -24.07
C GLU A 301 -4.90 7.59 -24.24
N LYS A 302 -4.64 7.03 -25.43
CA LYS A 302 -4.87 5.61 -25.74
C LYS A 302 -3.90 4.65 -25.02
N GLU A 303 -2.78 5.15 -24.52
CA GLU A 303 -1.83 4.35 -23.72
C GLU A 303 -2.24 4.26 -22.25
N ILE A 304 -3.19 5.11 -21.81
CA ILE A 304 -3.69 5.10 -20.43
C ILE A 304 -4.86 4.13 -20.34
N VAL A 305 -4.62 2.97 -19.74
CA VAL A 305 -5.64 1.93 -19.59
C VAL A 305 -6.52 2.16 -18.36
N THR A 306 -7.67 1.51 -18.33
CA THR A 306 -8.58 1.54 -17.17
C THR A 306 -7.91 0.86 -15.99
N GLY A 307 -8.10 1.41 -14.78
CA GLY A 307 -7.61 0.82 -13.54
C GLY A 307 -8.24 -0.55 -13.25
N GLU A 308 -7.41 -1.47 -12.79
CA GLU A 308 -7.82 -2.83 -12.41
C GLU A 308 -7.73 -3.04 -10.89
N ASP A 309 -8.08 -4.24 -10.43
CA ASP A 309 -7.89 -4.69 -9.05
C ASP A 309 -6.47 -5.27 -8.89
N HIS A 310 -5.63 -4.57 -8.15
CA HIS A 310 -4.23 -4.94 -7.90
C HIS A 310 -4.00 -5.57 -6.51
N GLY A 311 -4.91 -6.40 -6.05
CA GLY A 311 -4.75 -7.14 -4.81
C GLY A 311 -5.14 -6.34 -3.57
N SER A 312 -4.21 -6.07 -2.65
CA SER A 312 -4.49 -5.32 -1.41
C SER A 312 -3.31 -4.40 -1.13
N MET A 313 -3.60 -3.18 -0.69
CA MET A 313 -2.60 -2.14 -0.38
C MET A 313 -3.08 -1.27 0.78
N ASP A 314 -2.17 -0.77 1.59
CA ASP A 314 -2.52 0.07 2.75
C ASP A 314 -2.99 1.48 2.37
N MET A 315 -2.82 1.90 1.10
CA MET A 315 -3.44 3.12 0.55
C MET A 315 -4.98 3.06 0.62
N GLY A 316 -5.57 1.86 0.67
CA GLY A 316 -6.99 1.66 0.93
C GLY A 316 -7.46 2.38 2.20
N ASN A 317 -6.71 2.22 3.30
CA ASN A 317 -7.04 2.87 4.58
C ASN A 317 -7.02 4.41 4.50
N VAL A 318 -6.17 5.00 3.64
CA VAL A 318 -6.14 6.45 3.39
C VAL A 318 -7.35 6.86 2.56
N SER A 319 -7.69 6.08 1.53
CA SER A 319 -8.78 6.38 0.59
C SER A 319 -10.17 6.41 1.23
N LEU A 320 -10.34 5.77 2.39
CA LEU A 320 -11.57 5.84 3.18
C LEU A 320 -11.62 7.08 4.10
N ARG A 321 -10.54 7.87 4.18
CA ARG A 321 -10.46 9.10 5.02
C ARG A 321 -10.52 10.37 4.19
N VAL A 322 -9.95 10.35 2.99
CA VAL A 322 -9.79 11.52 2.13
C VAL A 322 -9.85 11.09 0.66
N PRO A 323 -10.39 11.92 -0.27
CA PRO A 323 -10.35 11.63 -1.70
C PRO A 323 -8.94 11.23 -2.15
N SER A 324 -8.78 10.04 -2.72
CA SER A 324 -7.45 9.48 -2.98
C SER A 324 -7.34 8.82 -4.35
N ILE A 325 -6.10 8.77 -4.87
CA ILE A 325 -5.74 8.01 -6.07
C ILE A 325 -4.41 7.28 -5.90
N HIS A 326 -4.28 6.15 -6.61
CA HIS A 326 -3.11 5.33 -6.74
C HIS A 326 -2.94 4.83 -8.19
N PRO A 327 -2.73 5.74 -9.17
CA PRO A 327 -2.50 5.38 -10.56
C PRO A 327 -1.10 4.81 -10.77
N TYR A 328 -0.87 4.24 -11.97
CA TYR A 328 0.37 3.58 -12.32
C TYR A 328 1.10 4.29 -13.47
N ILE A 329 2.42 4.34 -13.37
CA ILE A 329 3.33 4.91 -14.37
C ILE A 329 4.11 3.80 -15.05
N LYS A 330 4.08 3.79 -16.38
CA LYS A 330 4.85 2.87 -17.19
C LYS A 330 6.34 3.17 -17.08
N ILE A 331 7.10 2.27 -16.45
CA ILE A 331 8.56 2.37 -16.31
C ILE A 331 9.32 1.41 -17.22
N ILE A 332 8.64 0.44 -17.82
CA ILE A 332 9.19 -0.64 -18.66
C ILE A 332 8.24 -0.91 -19.82
N ASP A 333 8.77 -1.41 -20.95
CA ASP A 333 7.97 -1.73 -22.13
C ASP A 333 7.42 -3.16 -22.15
N GLU A 334 8.11 -4.09 -21.51
CA GLU A 334 7.70 -5.49 -21.42
C GLU A 334 6.97 -5.75 -20.09
N GLN A 335 5.96 -6.61 -20.15
CA GLN A 335 5.23 -7.00 -18.95
C GLN A 335 6.07 -7.94 -18.08
N HIS A 336 6.48 -7.47 -16.93
CA HIS A 336 7.09 -8.26 -15.87
C HIS A 336 6.23 -8.16 -14.61
N ALA A 337 6.14 -9.27 -13.88
CA ALA A 337 5.44 -9.28 -12.59
C ALA A 337 6.17 -8.39 -11.57
N LEU A 338 5.40 -7.62 -10.81
CA LEU A 338 5.90 -7.05 -9.55
C LEU A 338 6.45 -8.17 -8.68
N HIS A 339 7.38 -7.85 -7.78
CA HIS A 339 8.06 -8.82 -6.90
C HIS A 339 8.90 -9.84 -7.68
N SER A 340 9.41 -9.46 -8.86
CA SER A 340 10.39 -10.25 -9.62
C SER A 340 11.76 -9.56 -9.66
N ILE A 341 12.81 -10.36 -9.84
CA ILE A 341 14.19 -9.87 -10.01
C ILE A 341 14.29 -9.03 -11.28
N GLU A 342 13.59 -9.42 -12.34
CA GLU A 342 13.55 -8.73 -13.62
C GLU A 342 12.97 -7.31 -13.45
N PHE A 343 11.85 -7.17 -12.75
CA PHE A 343 11.24 -5.86 -12.49
C PHE A 343 12.18 -4.99 -11.66
N ARG A 344 12.79 -5.53 -10.59
CA ARG A 344 13.79 -4.83 -9.77
C ARG A 344 14.93 -4.25 -10.63
N ASP A 345 15.51 -5.10 -11.48
CA ASP A 345 16.68 -4.70 -12.28
C ASP A 345 16.32 -3.65 -13.35
N LEU A 346 15.10 -3.70 -13.87
CA LEU A 346 14.57 -2.73 -14.82
C LEU A 346 14.20 -1.40 -14.13
N ALA A 347 13.68 -1.43 -12.90
CA ALA A 347 13.37 -0.24 -12.11
C ALA A 347 14.62 0.62 -11.78
N MET A 348 15.82 0.05 -11.88
CA MET A 348 17.10 0.77 -11.70
C MET A 348 17.65 1.39 -12.99
N LYS A 349 16.98 1.25 -14.13
CA LYS A 349 17.45 1.76 -15.43
C LYS A 349 17.00 3.20 -15.66
N GLU A 350 17.72 3.88 -16.56
CA GLU A 350 17.46 5.29 -16.92
C GLU A 350 16.03 5.51 -17.39
N GLN A 351 15.43 4.58 -18.14
CA GLN A 351 14.03 4.65 -18.57
C GLN A 351 13.07 4.74 -17.37
N ALA A 352 13.28 3.94 -16.32
CA ALA A 352 12.47 3.98 -15.11
C ALA A 352 12.68 5.28 -14.32
N LEU A 353 13.92 5.79 -14.30
CA LEU A 353 14.23 7.07 -13.66
C LEU A 353 13.62 8.26 -14.41
N ASP A 354 13.55 8.21 -15.74
CA ASP A 354 12.85 9.23 -16.55
C ASP A 354 11.34 9.17 -16.31
N ALA A 355 10.77 7.97 -16.24
CA ALA A 355 9.36 7.76 -15.91
C ALA A 355 9.03 8.21 -14.48
N MET A 356 9.95 8.08 -13.53
CA MET A 356 9.83 8.63 -12.18
C MET A 356 9.70 10.17 -12.22
N ILE A 357 10.50 10.85 -13.04
CA ILE A 357 10.39 12.31 -13.22
C ILE A 357 9.06 12.69 -13.86
N LEU A 358 8.58 11.91 -14.85
CA LEU A 358 7.26 12.08 -15.44
C LEU A 358 6.14 11.93 -14.39
N GLY A 359 6.20 10.89 -13.56
CA GLY A 359 5.25 10.66 -12.46
C GLY A 359 5.22 11.81 -11.46
N ALA A 360 6.38 12.34 -11.09
CA ALA A 360 6.48 13.53 -10.23
C ALA A 360 5.78 14.75 -10.85
N LYS A 361 5.98 14.99 -12.15
CA LYS A 361 5.32 16.10 -12.87
C LYS A 361 3.80 15.91 -12.94
N ALA A 362 3.32 14.69 -13.22
CA ALA A 362 1.89 14.38 -13.27
C ALA A 362 1.21 14.58 -11.91
N LEU A 363 1.82 14.10 -10.82
CA LEU A 363 1.33 14.33 -9.45
C LEU A 363 1.30 15.82 -9.10
N ALA A 364 2.38 16.56 -9.41
CA ALA A 364 2.47 17.99 -9.13
C ALA A 364 1.46 18.81 -9.93
N GLY A 365 1.25 18.46 -11.21
CA GLY A 365 0.23 19.07 -12.08
C GLY A 365 -1.18 18.83 -11.55
N THR A 366 -1.47 17.60 -11.09
CA THR A 366 -2.75 17.23 -10.49
C THR A 366 -2.99 18.01 -9.20
N ALA A 367 -2.01 18.07 -8.31
CA ALA A 367 -2.09 18.86 -7.09
C ALA A 367 -2.31 20.35 -7.38
N TYR A 368 -1.61 20.88 -8.40
CA TYR A 368 -1.82 22.27 -8.85
C TYR A 368 -3.25 22.50 -9.31
N ASP A 369 -3.82 21.61 -10.12
CA ASP A 369 -5.20 21.74 -10.61
C ASP A 369 -6.21 21.70 -9.45
N VAL A 370 -6.04 20.80 -8.49
CA VAL A 370 -6.88 20.71 -7.28
C VAL A 370 -6.84 22.01 -6.47
N ILE A 371 -5.65 22.58 -6.25
CA ILE A 371 -5.49 23.80 -5.45
C ILE A 371 -6.02 25.04 -6.18
N SER A 372 -5.80 25.13 -7.50
CA SER A 372 -6.10 26.34 -8.27
C SER A 372 -7.53 26.39 -8.83
N GLN A 373 -8.29 25.29 -8.78
CA GLN A 373 -9.63 25.18 -9.34
C GLN A 373 -10.66 24.77 -8.26
N PRO A 374 -11.31 25.74 -7.58
CA PRO A 374 -12.24 25.44 -6.48
C PRO A 374 -13.43 24.55 -6.90
N ASP A 375 -13.95 24.71 -8.13
CA ASP A 375 -15.06 23.89 -8.63
C ASP A 375 -14.64 22.43 -8.85
N LEU A 376 -13.40 22.19 -9.28
CA LEU A 376 -12.84 20.85 -9.41
C LEU A 376 -12.70 20.19 -8.01
N LEU A 377 -12.12 20.90 -7.05
CA LEU A 377 -12.01 20.39 -5.68
C LEU A 377 -13.39 20.09 -5.08
N ALA A 378 -14.37 20.95 -5.28
CA ALA A 378 -15.75 20.71 -4.84
C ALA A 378 -16.32 19.41 -5.46
N SER A 379 -16.08 19.17 -6.75
CA SER A 379 -16.53 17.94 -7.44
C SER A 379 -15.87 16.68 -6.87
N ILE A 380 -14.56 16.72 -6.61
CA ILE A 380 -13.79 15.64 -5.99
C ILE A 380 -14.35 15.30 -4.59
N GLN A 381 -14.59 16.34 -3.77
CA GLN A 381 -15.13 16.17 -2.42
C GLN A 381 -16.58 15.70 -2.43
N ASP A 382 -17.40 16.14 -3.39
CA ASP A 382 -18.80 15.70 -3.55
C ASP A 382 -18.88 14.23 -3.96
N GLU A 383 -17.99 13.78 -4.86
CA GLU A 383 -17.87 12.37 -5.21
C GLU A 383 -17.51 11.53 -3.98
N PHE A 384 -16.49 11.95 -3.23
CA PHE A 384 -16.07 11.24 -2.01
C PHE A 384 -17.22 11.12 -1.01
N ARG A 385 -17.94 12.22 -0.70
CA ARG A 385 -19.08 12.22 0.24
C ARG A 385 -20.25 11.34 -0.19
N ARG A 386 -20.47 11.13 -1.48
CA ARG A 386 -21.55 10.26 -1.98
C ARG A 386 -21.25 8.79 -1.81
N ASN A 387 -20.00 8.44 -1.68
CA ASN A 387 -19.52 7.07 -1.68
C ASN A 387 -18.97 6.60 -0.32
N ALA A 388 -18.72 7.56 0.62
CA ALA A 388 -18.43 7.32 2.03
C ALA A 388 -19.75 7.04 2.78
#